data_4f5e7ba79a6bc5f0726eaaeb8bd64ade
#
_entry.id   4f5e7ba79a6bc5f0726eaaeb8bd64ade
#
_cell.length_a   1.000
_cell.length_b   1.000
_cell.length_c   1.000
_cell.angle_alpha   90.00
_cell.angle_beta   90.00
_cell.angle_gamma   90.00
#
_symmetry.space_group_name_H-M   'P 1'
#
loop_
_entity.id
_entity.type
_entity.pdbx_description
1 polymer ?
#
loop_
_entity_poly.entity_id
_entity_poly.type
_entity_poly.pdbx_seq_one_letter_code
_entity_poly.pdbx_strand_id
1 'polypeptide(L)'
;SVTLTNINGLRLLNKGPWQRCNAQDARKFSAVAYHFGRVLADSLQIPIGLICNAVGGTTTEAWIDRSTLEWQFPAILNDWYHGDYGQQWARNRALLNIKNTKNRLQRHPYQPAYMFESGILPLNHYAVKGVIWYQGESNAHNAELHSRLFPMLEASWRAYFRDARLPFYFVQLSRLNRPSWPAFRESQRQLSLKLRDTWMTVTSDLGDSLNVHYRHKRPVGERLALQALRHSYRHAVVSEGPVLRNVVNDGVKLILSFDNAVGLRAKDGVLRGFEVAGTEGLYVPAEARIVGNQ
;
A
#
# COMPACT_ATOMS: atom_id res chain seq x y z
N SER A 1 22.61 11.29 -0.57
CA SER A 1 22.00 11.97 -1.72
C SER A 1 22.43 11.27 -3.00
N VAL A 2 21.48 10.78 -3.76
CA VAL A 2 21.77 10.21 -5.08
C VAL A 2 21.85 11.36 -6.06
N THR A 3 23.02 11.59 -6.65
CA THR A 3 23.19 12.56 -7.73
C THR A 3 22.77 11.88 -9.03
N LEU A 4 21.67 12.31 -9.61
CA LEU A 4 21.21 11.82 -10.88
C LEU A 4 21.88 12.63 -12.00
N THR A 5 22.70 11.99 -12.78
CA THR A 5 23.51 12.66 -13.83
C THR A 5 22.98 12.43 -15.23
N ASN A 6 22.01 11.51 -15.40
CA ASN A 6 21.51 11.14 -16.72
C ASN A 6 19.99 11.00 -16.69
N ILE A 7 19.28 11.76 -17.51
CA ILE A 7 17.81 11.72 -17.65
C ILE A 7 17.31 10.32 -18.08
N ASN A 8 18.08 9.61 -18.88
CA ASN A 8 17.80 8.26 -19.33
C ASN A 8 18.47 7.20 -18.43
N GLY A 9 19.22 7.64 -17.44
CA GLY A 9 19.89 6.80 -16.47
C GLY A 9 18.92 6.27 -15.42
N LEU A 10 18.04 5.38 -15.83
CA LEU A 10 17.10 4.65 -14.99
C LEU A 10 17.79 3.64 -14.04
N ARG A 11 18.98 3.98 -13.54
CA ARG A 11 19.86 3.07 -12.78
C ARG A 11 19.67 3.12 -11.27
N LEU A 12 18.48 3.40 -10.80
CA LEU A 12 18.19 3.35 -9.35
C LEU A 12 18.07 1.94 -8.80
N LEU A 13 17.87 0.97 -9.67
CA LEU A 13 17.64 -0.41 -9.28
C LEU A 13 18.85 -1.26 -9.63
N ASN A 14 19.37 -1.97 -8.65
CA ASN A 14 20.42 -2.95 -8.87
C ASN A 14 19.85 -4.11 -9.66
N LYS A 15 20.30 -4.27 -10.89
CA LYS A 15 20.05 -5.48 -11.68
C LYS A 15 21.07 -6.52 -11.25
N GLY A 16 20.63 -7.56 -10.59
CA GLY A 16 21.45 -8.68 -10.17
C GLY A 16 20.83 -10.02 -10.55
N PRO A 17 21.60 -11.11 -10.53
CA PRO A 17 21.05 -12.44 -10.70
C PRO A 17 20.11 -12.80 -9.54
N TRP A 18 19.26 -13.78 -9.78
CA TRP A 18 18.51 -14.41 -8.69
C TRP A 18 19.46 -14.98 -7.65
N GLN A 19 19.18 -14.69 -6.39
CA GLN A 19 19.97 -15.16 -5.27
C GLN A 19 19.10 -16.08 -4.39
N ARG A 20 19.69 -17.17 -3.92
CA ARG A 20 19.02 -17.98 -2.89
C ARG A 20 18.99 -17.20 -1.59
N CYS A 21 17.84 -17.27 -0.91
CA CYS A 21 17.68 -16.63 0.39
C CYS A 21 18.62 -17.29 1.40
N ASN A 22 19.47 -16.48 2.02
CA ASN A 22 20.30 -16.86 3.16
C ASN A 22 20.24 -15.77 4.23
N ALA A 23 20.75 -16.03 5.43
CA ALA A 23 20.66 -15.11 6.56
C ALA A 23 21.36 -13.76 6.32
N GLN A 24 22.41 -13.73 5.50
CA GLN A 24 23.15 -12.49 5.18
C GLN A 24 22.37 -11.61 4.21
N ASP A 25 21.85 -12.18 3.14
CA ASP A 25 21.14 -11.44 2.10
C ASP A 25 19.74 -11.04 2.55
N ALA A 26 19.07 -11.87 3.35
CA ALA A 26 17.76 -11.54 3.94
C ALA A 26 17.81 -10.25 4.78
N ARG A 27 18.92 -9.98 5.46
CA ARG A 27 19.10 -8.72 6.24
C ARG A 27 19.14 -7.46 5.39
N LYS A 28 19.48 -7.57 4.12
CA LYS A 28 19.57 -6.46 3.16
C LYS A 28 18.32 -6.34 2.29
N PHE A 29 17.43 -7.31 2.39
CA PHE A 29 16.22 -7.37 1.58
C PHE A 29 15.03 -6.69 2.29
N SER A 30 13.93 -6.45 1.58
CA SER A 30 12.69 -5.97 2.18
C SER A 30 12.18 -6.93 3.25
N ALA A 31 12.09 -6.48 4.50
CA ALA A 31 11.57 -7.30 5.59
C ALA A 31 10.12 -7.74 5.35
N VAL A 32 9.29 -6.87 4.76
CA VAL A 32 7.90 -7.22 4.39
C VAL A 32 7.89 -8.33 3.36
N ALA A 33 8.63 -8.17 2.27
CA ALA A 33 8.68 -9.17 1.21
C ALA A 33 9.31 -10.49 1.69
N TYR A 34 10.34 -10.43 2.55
CA TYR A 34 10.94 -11.61 3.15
C TYR A 34 9.93 -12.43 3.97
N HIS A 35 9.21 -11.78 4.90
CA HIS A 35 8.23 -12.49 5.73
C HIS A 35 7.04 -12.99 4.92
N PHE A 36 6.62 -12.25 3.90
CA PHE A 36 5.62 -12.70 2.93
C PHE A 36 6.07 -13.97 2.21
N GLY A 37 7.24 -13.93 1.58
CA GLY A 37 7.75 -15.06 0.81
C GLY A 37 8.04 -16.30 1.66
N ARG A 38 8.51 -16.10 2.90
CA ARG A 38 8.75 -17.20 3.86
C ARG A 38 7.45 -17.93 4.19
N VAL A 39 6.39 -17.20 4.56
CA VAL A 39 5.09 -17.84 4.87
C VAL A 39 4.55 -18.60 3.67
N LEU A 40 4.66 -18.04 2.46
CA LEU A 40 4.24 -18.74 1.25
C LEU A 40 5.08 -19.99 0.98
N ALA A 41 6.40 -19.91 1.09
CA ALA A 41 7.28 -21.05 0.87
C ALA A 41 7.00 -22.17 1.88
N ASP A 42 6.84 -21.82 3.17
CA ASP A 42 6.55 -22.76 4.25
C ASP A 42 5.16 -23.42 4.07
N SER A 43 4.16 -22.66 3.56
CA SER A 43 2.80 -23.20 3.40
C SER A 43 2.60 -24.00 2.12
N LEU A 44 3.27 -23.62 1.03
CA LEU A 44 3.08 -24.20 -0.30
C LEU A 44 4.12 -25.27 -0.63
N GLN A 45 5.24 -25.31 0.09
CA GLN A 45 6.37 -26.21 -0.14
C GLN A 45 6.96 -26.10 -1.56
N ILE A 46 6.93 -24.87 -2.12
CA ILE A 46 7.52 -24.54 -3.43
C ILE A 46 8.45 -23.35 -3.30
N PRO A 47 9.41 -23.20 -4.22
CA PRO A 47 10.25 -21.99 -4.30
C PRO A 47 9.40 -20.74 -4.59
N ILE A 48 9.63 -19.66 -3.84
CA ILE A 48 8.97 -18.36 -4.04
C ILE A 48 10.01 -17.34 -4.50
N GLY A 49 9.84 -16.84 -5.72
CA GLY A 49 10.64 -15.74 -6.26
C GLY A 49 10.10 -14.39 -5.80
N LEU A 50 10.98 -13.55 -5.27
CA LEU A 50 10.62 -12.20 -4.81
C LEU A 50 11.44 -11.15 -5.57
N ILE A 51 10.75 -10.21 -6.20
CA ILE A 51 11.36 -9.03 -6.83
C ILE A 51 11.03 -7.83 -5.95
N CYS A 52 12.05 -7.26 -5.31
CA CYS A 52 11.89 -6.06 -4.49
C CYS A 52 12.21 -4.82 -5.32
N ASN A 53 11.17 -4.11 -5.71
CA ASN A 53 11.27 -2.89 -6.48
C ASN A 53 10.61 -1.76 -5.67
N ALA A 54 11.40 -1.08 -4.85
CA ALA A 54 10.91 -0.07 -3.93
C ALA A 54 11.93 1.06 -3.76
N VAL A 55 11.44 2.30 -3.85
CA VAL A 55 12.22 3.51 -3.58
C VAL A 55 11.46 4.39 -2.60
N GLY A 56 12.05 4.62 -1.43
CA GLY A 56 11.41 5.39 -0.36
C GLY A 56 11.06 6.82 -0.77
N GLY A 57 9.84 7.24 -0.45
CA GLY A 57 9.33 8.57 -0.75
C GLY A 57 8.72 8.73 -2.15
N THR A 58 8.72 7.70 -2.99
CA THR A 58 8.03 7.76 -4.29
C THR A 58 6.53 7.87 -4.11
N THR A 59 5.90 8.58 -5.04
CA THR A 59 4.46 8.79 -5.11
C THR A 59 3.79 7.69 -5.94
N THR A 60 2.49 7.50 -5.83
CA THR A 60 1.74 6.50 -6.60
C THR A 60 1.87 6.74 -8.12
N GLU A 61 1.76 7.99 -8.54
CA GLU A 61 1.87 8.39 -9.95
C GLU A 61 3.23 8.09 -10.57
N ALA A 62 4.27 7.97 -9.77
CA ALA A 62 5.59 7.57 -10.27
C ALA A 62 5.62 6.13 -10.81
N TRP A 63 4.69 5.29 -10.37
CA TRP A 63 4.58 3.87 -10.71
C TRP A 63 3.52 3.56 -11.78
N ILE A 64 2.85 4.57 -12.32
CA ILE A 64 1.86 4.41 -13.40
C ILE A 64 2.58 4.64 -14.74
N ASP A 65 2.25 3.84 -15.75
CA ASP A 65 2.81 4.03 -17.08
C ASP A 65 2.41 5.41 -17.66
N ARG A 66 3.30 5.96 -18.49
CA ARG A 66 3.11 7.29 -19.05
C ARG A 66 1.86 7.38 -19.90
N SER A 67 1.57 6.39 -20.72
CA SER A 67 0.41 6.45 -21.63
C SER A 67 -0.91 6.47 -20.87
N THR A 68 -1.01 5.70 -19.77
CA THR A 68 -2.17 5.75 -18.87
C THR A 68 -2.35 7.16 -18.28
N LEU A 69 -1.26 7.81 -17.83
CA LEU A 69 -1.33 9.17 -17.30
C LEU A 69 -1.71 10.18 -18.38
N GLU A 70 -1.14 10.09 -19.58
CA GLU A 70 -1.45 10.97 -20.70
C GLU A 70 -2.93 10.89 -21.11
N TRP A 71 -3.52 9.72 -21.07
CA TRP A 71 -4.92 9.52 -21.42
C TRP A 71 -5.90 9.87 -20.30
N GLN A 72 -5.62 9.44 -19.09
CA GLN A 72 -6.60 9.50 -18.00
C GLN A 72 -6.38 10.67 -17.04
N PHE A 73 -5.15 11.16 -16.95
CA PHE A 73 -4.82 12.24 -16.03
C PHE A 73 -3.63 13.11 -16.52
N PRO A 74 -3.71 13.73 -17.71
CA PRO A 74 -2.58 14.49 -18.27
C PRO A 74 -2.13 15.66 -17.39
N ALA A 75 -3.01 16.22 -16.59
CA ALA A 75 -2.68 17.33 -15.70
C ALA A 75 -1.57 16.99 -14.69
N ILE A 76 -1.45 15.72 -14.26
CA ILE A 76 -0.42 15.32 -13.29
C ILE A 76 0.99 15.29 -13.90
N LEU A 77 1.09 15.26 -15.23
CA LEU A 77 2.36 15.31 -15.96
C LEU A 77 2.88 16.74 -16.12
N ASN A 78 1.99 17.72 -16.00
CA ASN A 78 2.33 19.13 -16.21
C ASN A 78 2.95 19.71 -14.94
N ASP A 79 4.18 20.20 -15.08
CA ASP A 79 4.90 20.94 -14.04
C ASP A 79 4.80 20.32 -12.62
N TRP A 80 5.07 19.02 -12.51
CA TRP A 80 4.96 18.28 -11.27
C TRP A 80 5.75 18.93 -10.10
N TYR A 81 6.84 19.63 -10.39
CA TYR A 81 7.66 20.29 -9.36
C TYR A 81 6.96 21.49 -8.70
N HIS A 82 6.07 22.17 -9.39
CA HIS A 82 5.39 23.38 -8.90
C HIS A 82 3.88 23.17 -8.72
N GLY A 83 3.32 22.09 -9.30
CA GLY A 83 1.91 21.76 -9.20
C GLY A 83 1.50 21.26 -7.81
N ASP A 84 0.20 21.19 -7.53
CA ASP A 84 -0.37 20.86 -6.21
C ASP A 84 -0.65 19.37 -5.99
N TYR A 85 -0.41 18.53 -6.99
CA TYR A 85 -0.66 17.09 -6.86
C TYR A 85 0.33 16.39 -5.94
N GLY A 86 1.60 16.77 -5.97
CA GLY A 86 2.64 16.23 -5.11
C GLY A 86 2.78 16.98 -3.78
N GLN A 87 3.09 16.30 -2.71
CA GLN A 87 3.41 16.97 -1.44
C GLN A 87 4.62 17.89 -1.60
N GLN A 88 4.57 19.04 -0.97
CA GLN A 88 5.64 20.04 -1.03
C GLN A 88 7.01 19.46 -0.63
N TRP A 89 7.06 18.63 0.43
CA TRP A 89 8.32 18.03 0.85
C TRP A 89 8.92 17.12 -0.23
N ALA A 90 8.09 16.38 -0.98
CA ALA A 90 8.54 15.49 -2.04
C ALA A 90 9.10 16.30 -3.22
N ARG A 91 8.40 17.35 -3.62
CA ARG A 91 8.84 18.29 -4.66
C ARG A 91 10.15 18.99 -4.27
N ASN A 92 10.23 19.52 -3.05
CA ASN A 92 11.45 20.16 -2.53
C ASN A 92 12.61 19.17 -2.45
N ARG A 93 12.38 17.93 -2.03
CA ARG A 93 13.41 16.88 -2.01
C ARG A 93 13.89 16.57 -3.42
N ALA A 94 12.99 16.46 -4.37
CA ALA A 94 13.35 16.20 -5.77
C ALA A 94 14.19 17.34 -6.35
N LEU A 95 13.77 18.59 -6.18
CA LEU A 95 14.53 19.78 -6.60
C LEU A 95 15.92 19.84 -5.95
N LEU A 96 16.00 19.56 -4.65
CA LEU A 96 17.29 19.52 -3.93
C LEU A 96 18.23 18.44 -4.50
N ASN A 97 17.70 17.27 -4.86
CA ASN A 97 18.50 16.17 -5.37
C ASN A 97 19.06 16.45 -6.77
N ILE A 98 18.35 17.23 -7.58
CA ILE A 98 18.77 17.56 -8.96
C ILE A 98 19.44 18.95 -9.08
N LYS A 99 19.55 19.71 -8.01
CA LYS A 99 20.01 21.12 -8.04
C LYS A 99 21.38 21.34 -8.72
N ASN A 100 22.25 20.35 -8.67
CA ASN A 100 23.62 20.42 -9.23
C ASN A 100 23.71 19.77 -10.62
N THR A 101 22.60 19.29 -11.18
CA THR A 101 22.65 18.70 -12.53
C THR A 101 22.83 19.81 -13.58
N LYS A 102 23.65 19.50 -14.60
CA LYS A 102 23.76 20.35 -15.79
C LYS A 102 22.62 20.13 -16.79
N ASN A 103 21.86 19.05 -16.61
CA ASN A 103 20.75 18.72 -17.48
C ASN A 103 19.45 19.29 -16.93
N ARG A 104 18.94 20.33 -17.58
CA ARG A 104 17.67 20.98 -17.19
C ARG A 104 16.44 20.04 -17.28
N LEU A 105 16.54 18.97 -18.04
CA LEU A 105 15.50 17.96 -18.21
C LEU A 105 15.68 16.77 -17.27
N GLN A 106 16.58 16.87 -16.29
CA GLN A 106 16.82 15.80 -15.34
C GLN A 106 15.54 15.43 -14.60
N ARG A 107 15.14 14.16 -14.74
CA ARG A 107 13.99 13.61 -14.03
C ARG A 107 14.42 13.06 -12.65
N HIS A 108 13.46 13.00 -11.74
CA HIS A 108 13.63 12.45 -10.40
C HIS A 108 12.69 11.25 -10.19
N PRO A 109 13.07 10.24 -9.39
CA PRO A 109 12.23 9.06 -9.08
C PRO A 109 10.83 9.34 -8.56
N TYR A 110 10.60 10.51 -7.99
CA TYR A 110 9.29 10.89 -7.49
C TYR A 110 8.34 11.42 -8.57
N GLN A 111 8.88 11.75 -9.75
CA GLN A 111 8.06 12.23 -10.84
C GLN A 111 7.18 11.15 -11.45
N PRO A 112 6.02 11.54 -11.99
CA PRO A 112 5.11 10.63 -12.67
C PRO A 112 5.80 9.74 -13.71
N ALA A 113 5.39 8.50 -13.79
CA ALA A 113 5.87 7.43 -14.67
C ALA A 113 7.34 6.99 -14.46
N TYR A 114 8.15 7.72 -13.70
CA TYR A 114 9.59 7.41 -13.60
C TYR A 114 9.87 5.99 -13.08
N MET A 115 9.22 5.60 -12.01
CA MET A 115 9.43 4.29 -11.39
C MET A 115 8.83 3.16 -12.22
N PHE A 116 7.75 3.42 -12.95
CA PHE A 116 7.25 2.46 -13.93
C PHE A 116 8.29 2.20 -15.01
N GLU A 117 8.81 3.27 -15.62
CA GLU A 117 9.80 3.18 -16.71
C GLU A 117 11.13 2.52 -16.24
N SER A 118 11.58 2.85 -15.02
CA SER A 118 12.86 2.32 -14.50
C SER A 118 12.75 0.96 -13.84
N GLY A 119 11.62 0.65 -13.23
CA GLY A 119 11.47 -0.50 -12.35
C GLY A 119 10.52 -1.57 -12.86
N ILE A 120 9.46 -1.19 -13.60
CA ILE A 120 8.45 -2.13 -14.07
C ILE A 120 8.71 -2.56 -15.51
N LEU A 121 9.01 -1.63 -16.42
CA LEU A 121 9.32 -1.97 -17.81
C LEU A 121 10.41 -3.05 -17.97
N PRO A 122 11.49 -3.07 -17.16
CA PRO A 122 12.49 -4.13 -17.27
C PRO A 122 12.00 -5.52 -16.88
N LEU A 123 10.80 -5.64 -16.29
CA LEU A 123 10.24 -6.91 -15.82
C LEU A 123 9.34 -7.61 -16.84
N ASN A 124 9.30 -7.16 -18.07
CA ASN A 124 8.45 -7.70 -19.15
C ASN A 124 8.66 -9.19 -19.46
N HIS A 125 9.80 -9.75 -19.05
CA HIS A 125 10.13 -11.17 -19.25
C HIS A 125 9.67 -12.08 -18.10
N TYR A 126 9.18 -11.51 -17.01
CA TYR A 126 8.78 -12.27 -15.84
C TYR A 126 7.26 -12.47 -15.79
N ALA A 127 6.85 -13.73 -15.69
CA ALA A 127 5.49 -14.08 -15.34
C ALA A 127 5.30 -13.86 -13.82
N VAL A 128 4.81 -12.69 -13.43
CA VAL A 128 4.55 -12.38 -12.01
C VAL A 128 3.23 -13.00 -11.57
N LYS A 129 3.20 -13.61 -10.39
CA LYS A 129 2.00 -14.24 -9.82
C LYS A 129 1.09 -13.24 -9.10
N GLY A 130 1.61 -12.11 -8.72
CA GLY A 130 0.87 -11.05 -8.01
C GLY A 130 1.79 -9.94 -7.54
N VAL A 131 1.20 -8.90 -7.01
CA VAL A 131 1.87 -7.71 -6.51
C VAL A 131 1.56 -7.54 -5.03
N ILE A 132 2.60 -7.31 -4.21
CA ILE A 132 2.44 -6.79 -2.86
C ILE A 132 2.82 -5.31 -2.87
N TRP A 133 1.89 -4.45 -2.44
CA TRP A 133 2.03 -3.00 -2.53
C TRP A 133 1.97 -2.35 -1.14
N TYR A 134 3.05 -1.70 -0.73
CA TYR A 134 3.10 -0.95 0.52
C TYR A 134 3.62 0.46 0.25
N GLN A 135 2.73 1.37 0.01
CA GLN A 135 2.99 2.78 -0.28
C GLN A 135 1.74 3.59 0.06
N GLY A 136 1.87 4.89 0.23
CA GLY A 136 0.76 5.81 0.42
C GLY A 136 1.16 7.05 1.19
N GLU A 137 2.23 7.00 1.98
CA GLU A 137 2.67 8.09 2.85
C GLU A 137 2.93 9.39 2.07
N SER A 138 3.45 9.25 0.85
CA SER A 138 3.74 10.37 -0.05
C SER A 138 2.49 10.93 -0.75
N ASN A 139 1.35 10.23 -0.70
CA ASN A 139 0.07 10.65 -1.26
C ASN A 139 -0.97 10.95 -0.17
N ALA A 140 -0.65 10.72 1.11
CA ALA A 140 -1.60 10.77 2.21
C ALA A 140 -2.17 12.17 2.53
N HIS A 141 -1.66 13.21 1.88
CA HIS A 141 -2.20 14.57 1.97
C HIS A 141 -3.50 14.74 1.18
N ASN A 142 -3.76 13.86 0.21
CA ASN A 142 -4.91 13.98 -0.69
C ASN A 142 -5.52 12.59 -0.95
N ALA A 143 -6.51 12.23 -0.14
CA ALA A 143 -7.21 10.94 -0.23
C ALA A 143 -8.03 10.82 -1.52
N GLU A 144 -8.59 11.92 -2.02
CA GLU A 144 -9.36 11.96 -3.27
C GLU A 144 -8.45 11.66 -4.46
N LEU A 145 -7.31 12.32 -4.55
CA LEU A 145 -6.31 12.05 -5.57
C LEU A 145 -5.85 10.58 -5.54
N HIS A 146 -5.59 10.03 -4.35
CA HIS A 146 -5.19 8.64 -4.20
C HIS A 146 -6.28 7.67 -4.69
N SER A 147 -7.55 7.97 -4.40
CA SER A 147 -8.69 7.15 -4.86
C SER A 147 -8.81 7.08 -6.38
N ARG A 148 -8.23 8.04 -7.07
CA ARG A 148 -8.12 8.08 -8.54
C ARG A 148 -6.85 7.40 -9.05
N LEU A 149 -5.69 7.65 -8.40
CA LEU A 149 -4.40 7.15 -8.86
C LEU A 149 -4.22 5.64 -8.66
N PHE A 150 -4.70 5.09 -7.56
CA PHE A 150 -4.47 3.67 -7.26
C PHE A 150 -5.16 2.72 -8.25
N PRO A 151 -6.43 2.93 -8.65
CA PRO A 151 -7.04 2.16 -9.75
C PRO A 151 -6.29 2.26 -11.08
N MET A 152 -5.76 3.46 -11.39
CA MET A 152 -4.95 3.67 -12.59
C MET A 152 -3.64 2.88 -12.54
N LEU A 153 -3.00 2.81 -11.37
CA LEU A 153 -1.79 2.01 -11.15
C LEU A 153 -2.06 0.54 -11.41
N GLU A 154 -3.11 -0.02 -10.84
CA GLU A 154 -3.48 -1.42 -11.05
C GLU A 154 -3.79 -1.72 -12.52
N ALA A 155 -4.61 -0.89 -13.15
CA ALA A 155 -4.96 -1.03 -14.56
C ALA A 155 -3.73 -0.98 -15.47
N SER A 156 -2.82 -0.04 -15.20
CA SER A 156 -1.53 0.10 -15.87
C SER A 156 -0.70 -1.18 -15.79
N TRP A 157 -0.53 -1.74 -14.59
CA TRP A 157 0.27 -2.94 -14.42
C TRP A 157 -0.40 -4.19 -14.99
N ARG A 158 -1.73 -4.34 -14.82
CA ARG A 158 -2.50 -5.44 -15.43
C ARG A 158 -2.39 -5.44 -16.96
N ALA A 159 -2.49 -4.27 -17.57
CA ALA A 159 -2.29 -4.11 -19.01
C ALA A 159 -0.85 -4.48 -19.42
N TYR A 160 0.13 -4.00 -18.68
CA TYR A 160 1.54 -4.25 -18.98
C TYR A 160 1.91 -5.73 -18.87
N PHE A 161 1.52 -6.40 -17.80
CA PHE A 161 1.77 -7.85 -17.61
C PHE A 161 0.80 -8.74 -18.41
N ARG A 162 -0.16 -8.15 -19.14
CA ARG A 162 -1.19 -8.86 -19.93
C ARG A 162 -2.00 -9.86 -19.09
N ASP A 163 -2.23 -9.51 -17.85
CA ASP A 163 -3.07 -10.25 -16.92
C ASP A 163 -4.10 -9.31 -16.27
N ALA A 164 -5.30 -9.30 -16.82
CA ALA A 164 -6.41 -8.47 -16.34
C ALA A 164 -6.84 -8.82 -14.90
N ARG A 165 -6.42 -9.98 -14.39
CA ARG A 165 -6.72 -10.47 -13.06
C ARG A 165 -5.47 -10.55 -12.17
N LEU A 166 -4.37 -9.92 -12.55
CA LEU A 166 -3.15 -9.87 -11.72
C LEU A 166 -3.53 -9.43 -10.31
N PRO A 167 -3.31 -10.30 -9.29
CA PRO A 167 -3.67 -10.01 -7.92
C PRO A 167 -2.85 -8.87 -7.32
N PHE A 168 -3.53 -7.93 -6.67
CA PHE A 168 -2.90 -6.90 -5.85
C PHE A 168 -3.22 -7.11 -4.38
N TYR A 169 -2.20 -7.20 -3.56
CA TYR A 169 -2.29 -7.26 -2.09
C TYR A 169 -1.65 -6.00 -1.54
N PHE A 170 -2.45 -5.08 -1.04
CA PHE A 170 -1.92 -3.80 -0.59
C PHE A 170 -2.08 -3.60 0.91
N VAL A 171 -1.20 -2.78 1.48
CA VAL A 171 -1.18 -2.48 2.91
C VAL A 171 -1.91 -1.17 3.16
N GLN A 172 -2.92 -1.19 4.02
CA GLN A 172 -3.45 0.02 4.62
C GLN A 172 -2.36 0.67 5.49
N LEU A 173 -2.15 1.98 5.39
CA LEU A 173 -1.10 2.66 6.14
C LEU A 173 -1.21 2.40 7.64
N SER A 174 -0.08 2.07 8.25
CA SER A 174 0.06 1.83 9.69
C SER A 174 -0.20 3.11 10.49
N ARG A 175 -0.36 2.96 11.80
CA ARG A 175 -0.61 4.09 12.69
C ARG A 175 0.48 5.15 12.58
N LEU A 176 0.05 6.40 12.41
CA LEU A 176 0.87 7.60 12.48
C LEU A 176 -0.02 8.77 12.87
N ASN A 177 0.46 9.67 13.71
CA ASN A 177 -0.30 10.85 14.12
C ASN A 177 -0.16 11.96 13.07
N ARG A 178 -1.04 11.95 12.07
CA ARG A 178 -1.17 12.99 11.05
C ARG A 178 -2.66 13.25 10.74
N PRO A 179 -3.08 14.51 10.60
CA PRO A 179 -4.49 14.86 10.37
C PRO A 179 -5.11 14.17 9.15
N SER A 180 -4.34 13.97 8.07
CA SER A 180 -4.83 13.34 6.84
C SER A 180 -4.94 11.81 6.91
N TRP A 181 -4.37 11.16 7.94
CA TRP A 181 -4.26 9.70 8.00
C TRP A 181 -5.60 8.98 8.03
N PRO A 182 -6.59 9.40 8.85
CA PRO A 182 -7.88 8.73 8.88
C PRO A 182 -8.59 8.74 7.53
N ALA A 183 -8.66 9.89 6.86
CA ALA A 183 -9.29 10.02 5.55
C ALA A 183 -8.56 9.19 4.48
N PHE A 184 -7.24 9.19 4.49
CA PHE A 184 -6.46 8.39 3.55
C PHE A 184 -6.64 6.89 3.76
N ARG A 185 -6.64 6.42 5.00
CA ARG A 185 -6.87 5.01 5.33
C ARG A 185 -8.30 4.57 4.97
N GLU A 186 -9.27 5.46 5.12
CA GLU A 186 -10.64 5.21 4.66
C GLU A 186 -10.69 5.11 3.14
N SER A 187 -10.00 5.97 2.40
CA SER A 187 -9.92 5.83 0.94
C SER A 187 -9.31 4.49 0.52
N GLN A 188 -8.28 4.00 1.23
CA GLN A 188 -7.71 2.67 1.01
C GLN A 188 -8.73 1.55 1.27
N ARG A 189 -9.52 1.66 2.34
CA ARG A 189 -10.61 0.70 2.63
C ARG A 189 -11.68 0.71 1.55
N GLN A 190 -12.10 1.88 1.08
CA GLN A 190 -13.07 1.99 -0.01
C GLN A 190 -12.56 1.39 -1.32
N LEU A 191 -11.29 1.55 -1.63
CA LEU A 191 -10.66 0.94 -2.80
C LEU A 191 -10.68 -0.58 -2.71
N SER A 192 -10.42 -1.17 -1.53
CA SER A 192 -10.47 -2.63 -1.36
C SER A 192 -11.86 -3.24 -1.58
N LEU A 193 -12.92 -2.45 -1.38
CA LEU A 193 -14.30 -2.89 -1.64
C LEU A 193 -14.71 -2.72 -3.12
N LYS A 194 -14.08 -1.82 -3.84
CA LYS A 194 -14.46 -1.47 -5.23
C LYS A 194 -13.65 -2.21 -6.29
N LEU A 195 -12.39 -2.51 -5.99
CA LEU A 195 -11.45 -3.06 -6.96
C LEU A 195 -11.49 -4.60 -6.96
N ARG A 196 -11.54 -5.18 -8.13
CA ARG A 196 -11.52 -6.63 -8.30
C ARG A 196 -10.10 -7.17 -8.21
N ASP A 197 -9.98 -8.39 -7.71
CA ASP A 197 -8.68 -9.08 -7.54
C ASP A 197 -7.66 -8.23 -6.77
N THR A 198 -8.16 -7.47 -5.78
CA THR A 198 -7.40 -6.51 -4.97
C THR A 198 -7.83 -6.61 -3.51
N TRP A 199 -6.88 -6.91 -2.63
CA TRP A 199 -7.17 -7.16 -1.22
C TRP A 199 -6.27 -6.32 -0.32
N MET A 200 -6.86 -5.76 0.72
CA MET A 200 -6.18 -4.90 1.67
C MET A 200 -5.76 -5.66 2.92
N THR A 201 -4.53 -5.43 3.34
CA THR A 201 -4.03 -5.89 4.63
C THR A 201 -4.11 -4.74 5.63
N VAL A 202 -4.92 -4.89 6.67
CA VAL A 202 -5.07 -3.90 7.74
C VAL A 202 -3.83 -3.90 8.62
N THR A 203 -3.30 -2.72 8.92
CA THR A 203 -2.15 -2.51 9.80
C THR A 203 -2.34 -1.36 10.80
N SER A 204 -3.60 -1.05 11.12
CA SER A 204 -3.93 0.05 12.05
C SER A 204 -3.46 -0.19 13.49
N ASP A 205 -3.31 -1.45 13.87
CA ASP A 205 -2.76 -1.91 15.15
C ASP A 205 -1.21 -1.90 15.18
N LEU A 206 -0.59 -1.68 14.05
CA LEU A 206 0.86 -1.60 13.87
C LEU A 206 1.29 -0.15 13.65
N GLY A 207 2.58 0.08 13.74
CA GLY A 207 3.14 1.41 13.50
C GLY A 207 3.54 2.13 14.79
N ASP A 208 3.90 3.37 14.62
CA ASP A 208 4.32 4.28 15.68
C ASP A 208 3.65 5.64 15.42
N SER A 209 3.17 6.29 16.46
CA SER A 209 2.46 7.57 16.34
C SER A 209 3.35 8.71 15.82
N LEU A 210 4.67 8.61 16.01
CA LEU A 210 5.63 9.65 15.68
C LEU A 210 6.63 9.22 14.58
N ASN A 211 6.78 7.91 14.35
CA ASN A 211 7.77 7.39 13.42
C ASN A 211 7.14 6.58 12.29
N VAL A 212 7.16 7.13 11.08
CA VAL A 212 6.68 6.45 9.87
C VAL A 212 7.49 5.19 9.53
N HIS A 213 8.74 5.10 10.00
CA HIS A 213 9.66 3.98 9.76
C HIS A 213 9.70 2.99 10.94
N TYR A 214 8.54 2.60 11.49
CA TYR A 214 8.52 1.58 12.54
C TYR A 214 9.13 0.25 12.06
N ARG A 215 9.78 -0.47 13.00
CA ARG A 215 10.64 -1.61 12.64
C ARG A 215 9.92 -2.95 12.57
N HIS A 216 8.79 -3.10 13.23
CA HIS A 216 8.09 -4.38 13.36
C HIS A 216 7.32 -4.75 12.08
N LYS A 217 8.06 -5.15 11.02
CA LYS A 217 7.51 -5.43 9.68
C LYS A 217 7.00 -6.87 9.49
N ARG A 218 7.37 -7.79 10.38
CA ARG A 218 6.98 -9.20 10.27
C ARG A 218 5.45 -9.40 10.15
N PRO A 219 4.60 -8.83 11.03
CA PRO A 219 3.16 -9.03 10.92
C PRO A 219 2.58 -8.51 9.60
N VAL A 220 3.17 -7.48 9.01
CA VAL A 220 2.73 -6.95 7.70
C VAL A 220 2.93 -7.99 6.61
N GLY A 221 4.14 -8.58 6.53
CA GLY A 221 4.45 -9.62 5.56
C GLY A 221 3.60 -10.88 5.75
N GLU A 222 3.43 -11.32 7.00
CA GLU A 222 2.60 -12.48 7.33
C GLU A 222 1.13 -12.28 6.94
N ARG A 223 0.55 -11.11 7.23
CA ARG A 223 -0.83 -10.79 6.84
C ARG A 223 -1.01 -10.71 5.32
N LEU A 224 -0.06 -10.13 4.60
CA LEU A 224 -0.07 -10.14 3.13
C LEU A 224 -0.01 -11.58 2.58
N ALA A 225 0.77 -12.45 3.21
CA ALA A 225 0.86 -13.86 2.80
C ALA A 225 -0.44 -14.61 3.03
N LEU A 226 -1.17 -14.36 4.13
CA LEU A 226 -2.49 -14.93 4.36
C LEU A 226 -3.49 -14.52 3.27
N GLN A 227 -3.46 -13.26 2.82
CA GLN A 227 -4.27 -12.81 1.69
C GLN A 227 -3.94 -13.60 0.42
N ALA A 228 -2.66 -13.75 0.10
CA ALA A 228 -2.24 -14.50 -1.07
C ALA A 228 -2.60 -15.99 -0.98
N LEU A 229 -2.40 -16.63 0.17
CA LEU A 229 -2.80 -18.02 0.41
C LEU A 229 -4.28 -18.23 0.17
N ARG A 230 -5.14 -17.35 0.69
CA ARG A 230 -6.58 -17.43 0.51
C ARG A 230 -6.99 -17.20 -0.94
N HIS A 231 -6.56 -16.10 -1.54
CA HIS A 231 -7.13 -15.61 -2.80
C HIS A 231 -6.42 -16.14 -4.04
N SER A 232 -5.07 -16.27 -4.03
CA SER A 232 -4.32 -16.84 -5.16
C SER A 232 -4.17 -18.35 -5.08
N TYR A 233 -4.03 -18.90 -3.88
CA TYR A 233 -3.74 -20.33 -3.67
C TYR A 233 -4.91 -21.12 -3.10
N ARG A 234 -6.03 -20.46 -2.80
CA ARG A 234 -7.30 -21.07 -2.34
C ARG A 234 -7.17 -21.93 -1.06
N HIS A 235 -6.23 -21.58 -0.21
CA HIS A 235 -6.12 -22.20 1.10
C HIS A 235 -7.27 -21.74 2.01
N ALA A 236 -7.79 -22.65 2.82
CA ALA A 236 -8.81 -22.37 3.83
C ALA A 236 -8.19 -21.68 5.06
N VAL A 237 -7.73 -20.44 4.90
CA VAL A 237 -7.15 -19.63 5.97
C VAL A 237 -7.96 -18.37 6.22
N VAL A 238 -7.98 -17.90 7.45
CA VAL A 238 -8.54 -16.58 7.78
C VAL A 238 -7.49 -15.53 7.43
N SER A 239 -7.79 -14.71 6.44
CA SER A 239 -6.87 -13.67 5.94
C SER A 239 -7.23 -12.27 6.38
N GLU A 240 -8.44 -12.07 6.93
CA GLU A 240 -8.97 -10.78 7.34
C GLU A 240 -9.49 -10.85 8.77
N GLY A 241 -9.40 -9.74 9.48
CA GLY A 241 -10.08 -9.55 10.76
C GLY A 241 -11.57 -9.29 10.58
N PRO A 242 -12.27 -8.94 11.67
CA PRO A 242 -13.69 -8.60 11.63
C PRO A 242 -13.95 -7.43 10.67
N VAL A 243 -14.91 -7.61 9.77
CA VAL A 243 -15.35 -6.59 8.80
C VAL A 243 -16.78 -6.20 9.13
N LEU A 244 -17.03 -4.91 9.34
CA LEU A 244 -18.37 -4.41 9.61
C LEU A 244 -19.30 -4.73 8.44
N ARG A 245 -20.35 -5.52 8.71
CA ARG A 245 -21.36 -5.92 7.74
C ARG A 245 -22.61 -5.05 7.81
N ASN A 246 -23.08 -4.76 9.01
CA ASN A 246 -24.33 -4.04 9.22
C ASN A 246 -24.33 -3.25 10.53
N VAL A 247 -25.09 -2.16 10.54
CA VAL A 247 -25.37 -1.34 11.72
C VAL A 247 -26.88 -1.21 11.85
N VAL A 248 -27.41 -1.61 13.00
CA VAL A 248 -28.83 -1.44 13.34
C VAL A 248 -28.93 -0.47 14.52
N ASN A 249 -29.74 0.55 14.35
CA ASN A 249 -30.12 1.45 15.42
C ASN A 249 -31.50 1.04 16.00
N ASP A 250 -31.53 0.63 17.26
CA ASP A 250 -32.79 0.29 17.96
C ASP A 250 -33.30 1.42 18.85
N GLY A 251 -32.80 2.64 18.68
CA GLY A 251 -33.19 3.85 19.42
C GLY A 251 -32.39 4.10 20.68
N VAL A 252 -31.85 3.07 21.31
CA VAL A 252 -31.06 3.19 22.57
C VAL A 252 -29.62 2.79 22.39
N LYS A 253 -29.36 1.96 21.41
CA LYS A 253 -28.01 1.42 21.11
C LYS A 253 -27.82 1.17 19.62
N LEU A 254 -26.56 1.13 19.20
CA LEU A 254 -26.16 0.67 17.87
C LEU A 254 -25.70 -0.78 17.97
N ILE A 255 -26.27 -1.65 17.16
CA ILE A 255 -25.88 -3.05 17.04
C ILE A 255 -25.03 -3.18 15.78
N LEU A 256 -23.76 -3.55 15.97
CA LEU A 256 -22.78 -3.72 14.90
C LEU A 256 -22.61 -5.21 14.63
N SER A 257 -22.90 -5.66 13.42
CA SER A 257 -22.65 -7.03 12.99
C SER A 257 -21.40 -7.10 12.11
N PHE A 258 -20.57 -8.11 12.33
CA PHE A 258 -19.32 -8.26 11.64
C PHE A 258 -19.22 -9.62 10.94
N ASP A 259 -18.66 -9.65 9.74
CA ASP A 259 -18.12 -10.85 9.11
C ASP A 259 -16.76 -11.18 9.72
N ASN A 260 -16.32 -12.42 9.61
CA ASN A 260 -15.06 -12.92 10.17
C ASN A 260 -14.92 -12.69 11.69
N ALA A 261 -16.03 -12.70 12.42
CA ALA A 261 -16.06 -12.36 13.84
C ALA A 261 -16.03 -13.57 14.78
N VAL A 262 -15.90 -14.79 14.26
CA VAL A 262 -15.78 -16.00 15.10
C VAL A 262 -14.59 -15.89 16.03
N GLY A 263 -14.83 -15.95 17.34
CA GLY A 263 -13.80 -15.76 18.37
C GLY A 263 -13.42 -14.30 18.62
N LEU A 264 -14.25 -13.34 18.19
CA LEU A 264 -14.07 -11.91 18.48
C LEU A 264 -13.93 -11.70 19.98
N ARG A 265 -12.87 -11.03 20.38
CA ARG A 265 -12.60 -10.68 21.78
C ARG A 265 -11.81 -9.40 21.91
N ALA A 266 -12.01 -8.67 22.97
CA ALA A 266 -11.14 -7.55 23.33
C ALA A 266 -9.81 -8.11 23.86
N LYS A 267 -8.69 -7.53 23.47
CA LYS A 267 -7.33 -7.98 23.80
C LYS A 267 -7.11 -8.14 25.32
N ASP A 268 -7.64 -7.23 26.11
CA ASP A 268 -7.53 -7.16 27.58
C ASP A 268 -8.89 -7.14 28.28
N GLY A 269 -9.91 -7.69 27.62
CA GLY A 269 -11.28 -7.75 28.14
C GLY A 269 -12.07 -6.45 28.01
N VAL A 270 -11.46 -5.35 27.58
CA VAL A 270 -12.11 -4.04 27.46
C VAL A 270 -12.09 -3.57 26.00
N LEU A 271 -13.27 -3.30 25.45
CA LEU A 271 -13.42 -2.65 24.15
C LEU A 271 -13.15 -1.15 24.29
N ARG A 272 -12.39 -0.60 23.34
CA ARG A 272 -12.04 0.82 23.29
C ARG A 272 -12.16 1.36 21.88
N GLY A 273 -12.23 2.71 21.78
CA GLY A 273 -12.20 3.40 20.47
C GLY A 273 -13.58 3.47 19.81
N PHE A 274 -14.64 3.35 20.58
CA PHE A 274 -16.00 3.60 20.10
C PHE A 274 -16.45 4.99 20.52
N GLU A 275 -17.01 5.71 19.56
CA GLU A 275 -17.63 7.02 19.74
C GLU A 275 -18.95 7.02 18.97
N VAL A 276 -19.91 7.74 19.49
CA VAL A 276 -21.20 7.96 18.84
C VAL A 276 -21.46 9.44 18.70
N ALA A 277 -22.20 9.80 17.66
CA ALA A 277 -22.67 11.16 17.45
C ALA A 277 -24.15 11.15 17.15
N GLY A 278 -24.88 12.17 17.63
CA GLY A 278 -26.22 12.49 17.18
C GLY A 278 -26.16 13.24 15.83
N THR A 279 -27.33 13.83 15.49
CA THR A 279 -27.49 14.64 14.25
C THR A 279 -26.58 15.87 14.23
N GLU A 280 -26.17 16.35 15.40
CA GLU A 280 -25.26 17.49 15.56
C GLU A 280 -23.81 17.17 15.16
N GLY A 281 -23.47 15.90 14.93
CA GLY A 281 -22.13 15.49 14.52
C GLY A 281 -21.05 15.59 15.60
N LEU A 282 -21.42 15.83 16.86
CA LEU A 282 -20.49 15.84 17.99
C LEU A 282 -20.28 14.42 18.50
N TYR A 283 -19.07 13.91 18.38
CA TYR A 283 -18.71 12.57 18.84
C TYR A 283 -18.41 12.56 20.33
N VAL A 284 -19.00 11.62 21.03
CA VAL A 284 -18.74 11.34 22.43
C VAL A 284 -18.34 9.87 22.62
N PRO A 285 -17.49 9.55 23.61
CA PRO A 285 -17.12 8.16 23.89
C PRO A 285 -18.36 7.31 24.17
N ALA A 286 -18.36 6.10 23.61
CA ALA A 286 -19.44 5.13 23.78
C ALA A 286 -18.91 3.84 24.42
N GLU A 287 -19.68 3.27 25.33
CA GLU A 287 -19.44 1.92 25.84
C GLU A 287 -19.82 0.89 24.78
N ALA A 288 -18.96 -0.09 24.59
CA ALA A 288 -19.22 -1.20 23.68
C ALA A 288 -18.98 -2.54 24.38
N ARG A 289 -19.76 -3.55 24.01
CA ARG A 289 -19.61 -4.93 24.50
C ARG A 289 -19.86 -5.92 23.39
N ILE A 290 -19.14 -7.04 23.43
CA ILE A 290 -19.35 -8.16 22.53
C ILE A 290 -20.55 -8.97 23.02
N VAL A 291 -21.48 -9.29 22.12
CA VAL A 291 -22.64 -10.13 22.38
C VAL A 291 -22.61 -11.30 21.39
N GLY A 292 -22.36 -12.50 21.90
CA GLY A 292 -22.22 -13.69 21.07
C GLY A 292 -20.86 -13.77 20.34
N ASN A 293 -20.81 -14.66 19.38
CA ASN A 293 -19.61 -14.90 18.56
C ASN A 293 -19.69 -14.25 17.17
N GLN A 294 -20.61 -13.31 17.01
CA GLN A 294 -20.79 -12.59 15.75
C GLN A 294 -20.42 -11.13 15.92
#